data_d7d1779d6f2b9c8e3de0392f070d1939
#
_entry.id   d7d1779d6f2b9c8e3de0392f070d1939
#
_cell.length_a   1.000
_cell.length_b   1.000
_cell.length_c   1.000
_cell.angle_alpha   90.00
_cell.angle_beta   90.00
_cell.angle_gamma   90.00
#
_symmetry.space_group_name_H-M   'P 1'
#
loop_
_entity.id
_entity.type
_entity.pdbx_description
1 polymer ?
#
loop_
_entity_poly.entity_id
_entity_poly.type
_entity_poly.pdbx_seq_one_letter_code
_entity_poly.pdbx_strand_id
1 'polypeptide(L)'
;MTLESAIHSYGYWAILVGTFLESETVLVLGGLAAFQGFLSLPGVILAAFVGSMCGDQLFFFLGRRYARAFLARRPAWKDRVAKAERLLNRFRTPLILIFRFLYGLRTVTPFVIGMSPVPTREFVPLNALGALVWAVAVGVLGYAFGSIVETVIGNIKHYQIEVFGGIAALGLCVWAVYFYRR
;
A
#
# COMPACT_ATOMS: atom_id res chain seq x y z
N MET A 1 25.61 12.47 -9.68
CA MET A 1 24.29 12.69 -9.10
C MET A 1 24.41 12.45 -7.61
N THR A 2 24.10 13.42 -6.78
CA THR A 2 24.06 13.23 -5.32
C THR A 2 22.81 12.45 -4.95
N LEU A 3 22.80 11.72 -3.83
CA LEU A 3 21.65 10.96 -3.35
C LEU A 3 20.41 11.87 -3.20
N GLU A 4 20.61 13.10 -2.74
CA GLU A 4 19.57 14.12 -2.59
C GLU A 4 18.89 14.47 -3.94
N SER A 5 19.69 14.69 -5.00
CA SER A 5 19.13 14.99 -6.33
C SER A 5 18.35 13.81 -6.92
N ALA A 6 18.78 12.57 -6.62
CA ALA A 6 18.06 11.37 -7.05
C ALA A 6 16.72 11.21 -6.29
N ILE A 7 16.71 11.42 -4.98
CA ILE A 7 15.48 11.37 -4.17
C ILE A 7 14.49 12.45 -4.62
N HIS A 8 14.97 13.68 -4.88
CA HIS A 8 14.10 14.77 -5.32
C HIS A 8 13.50 14.52 -6.70
N SER A 9 14.25 13.89 -7.63
CA SER A 9 13.79 13.65 -9.00
C SER A 9 12.92 12.40 -9.14
N TYR A 10 13.24 11.35 -8.40
CA TYR A 10 12.61 10.02 -8.57
C TYR A 10 11.79 9.56 -7.35
N GLY A 11 11.86 10.26 -6.21
CA GLY A 11 11.21 9.85 -4.97
C GLY A 11 9.70 9.66 -5.10
N TYR A 12 9.01 10.60 -5.76
CA TYR A 12 7.56 10.47 -5.97
C TYR A 12 7.20 9.32 -6.90
N TRP A 13 8.02 9.04 -7.93
CA TRP A 13 7.83 7.88 -8.80
C TRP A 13 8.06 6.58 -8.06
N ALA A 14 9.08 6.52 -7.20
CA ALA A 14 9.35 5.35 -6.37
C ALA A 14 8.20 5.08 -5.40
N ILE A 15 7.61 6.12 -4.80
CA ILE A 15 6.43 6.01 -3.93
C ILE A 15 5.22 5.52 -4.74
N LEU A 16 4.95 6.10 -5.89
CA LEU A 16 3.83 5.73 -6.74
C LEU A 16 3.93 4.26 -7.16
N VAL A 17 5.07 3.83 -7.70
CA VAL A 17 5.29 2.44 -8.13
C VAL A 17 5.30 1.48 -6.93
N GLY A 18 5.95 1.86 -5.84
CA GLY A 18 6.00 1.03 -4.63
C GLY A 18 4.62 0.82 -4.02
N THR A 19 3.81 1.87 -3.92
CA THR A 19 2.45 1.75 -3.37
C THR A 19 1.47 1.09 -4.33
N PHE A 20 1.72 1.15 -5.64
CA PHE A 20 1.02 0.34 -6.64
C PHE A 20 1.28 -1.16 -6.43
N LEU A 21 2.52 -1.54 -6.07
CA LEU A 21 2.93 -2.92 -5.79
C LEU A 21 2.69 -3.37 -4.34
N GLU A 22 2.02 -2.58 -3.52
CA GLU A 22 1.69 -2.84 -2.10
C GLU A 22 2.81 -2.61 -1.07
N SER A 23 3.74 -1.72 -1.29
CA SER A 23 4.77 -1.47 -0.30
C SER A 23 4.37 -0.38 0.71
N GLU A 24 3.80 -0.79 1.86
CA GLU A 24 3.60 0.10 3.03
C GLU A 24 4.92 0.69 3.49
N THR A 25 5.99 -0.09 3.41
CA THR A 25 7.35 0.33 3.74
C THR A 25 7.78 1.53 2.90
N VAL A 26 7.48 1.55 1.60
CA VAL A 26 7.84 2.67 0.72
C VAL A 26 7.12 3.95 1.14
N LEU A 27 5.87 3.87 1.58
CA LEU A 27 5.12 5.03 2.05
C LEU A 27 5.66 5.56 3.39
N VAL A 28 6.00 4.66 4.32
CA VAL A 28 6.65 5.05 5.59
C VAL A 28 7.99 5.74 5.32
N LEU A 29 8.82 5.20 4.42
CA LEU A 29 10.08 5.82 4.00
C LEU A 29 9.85 7.16 3.29
N GLY A 30 8.79 7.28 2.49
CA GLY A 30 8.39 8.54 1.88
C GLY A 30 8.01 9.61 2.91
N GLY A 31 7.27 9.21 3.96
CA GLY A 31 6.95 10.08 5.09
C GLY A 31 8.20 10.54 5.86
N LEU A 32 9.14 9.63 6.09
CA LEU A 32 10.43 9.93 6.69
C LEU A 32 11.26 10.87 5.80
N ALA A 33 11.31 10.66 4.49
CA ALA A 33 11.98 11.55 3.53
C ALA A 33 11.34 12.94 3.50
N ALA A 34 10.02 13.01 3.67
CA ALA A 34 9.30 14.28 3.80
C ALA A 34 9.65 15.01 5.10
N PHE A 35 9.80 14.29 6.22
CA PHE A 35 10.27 14.86 7.48
C PHE A 35 11.67 15.46 7.35
N GLN A 36 12.57 14.79 6.63
CA GLN A 36 13.93 15.27 6.38
C GLN A 36 14.02 16.41 5.34
N GLY A 37 12.91 16.82 4.75
CA GLY A 37 12.85 17.92 3.79
C GLY A 37 13.23 17.54 2.35
N PHE A 38 13.49 16.27 2.04
CA PHE A 38 13.78 15.82 0.67
C PHE A 38 12.54 15.79 -0.23
N LEU A 39 11.35 15.54 0.36
CA LEU A 39 10.08 15.50 -0.33
C LEU A 39 9.05 16.35 0.44
N SER A 40 7.97 16.74 -0.24
CA SER A 40 6.82 17.34 0.44
C SER A 40 5.84 16.26 0.91
N LEU A 41 5.37 16.33 2.15
CA LEU A 41 4.40 15.37 2.68
C LEU A 41 3.10 15.28 1.84
N PRO A 42 2.51 16.40 1.38
CA PRO A 42 1.36 16.33 0.49
C PRO A 42 1.65 15.60 -0.82
N GLY A 43 2.85 15.80 -1.41
CA GLY A 43 3.28 15.10 -2.62
C GLY A 43 3.44 13.60 -2.39
N VAL A 44 4.02 13.19 -1.25
CA VAL A 44 4.13 11.78 -0.83
C VAL A 44 2.75 11.14 -0.71
N ILE A 45 1.81 11.80 -0.01
CA ILE A 45 0.44 11.34 0.17
C ILE A 45 -0.27 11.19 -1.19
N LEU A 46 -0.12 12.19 -2.07
CA LEU A 46 -0.75 12.17 -3.40
C LEU A 46 -0.20 11.02 -4.27
N ALA A 47 1.13 10.85 -4.32
CA ALA A 47 1.76 9.77 -5.07
C ALA A 47 1.32 8.39 -4.55
N ALA A 48 1.28 8.22 -3.22
CA ALA A 48 0.81 6.99 -2.59
C ALA A 48 -0.67 6.72 -2.84
N PHE A 49 -1.52 7.74 -2.75
CA PHE A 49 -2.95 7.64 -3.07
C PHE A 49 -3.16 7.15 -4.49
N VAL A 50 -2.51 7.81 -5.48
CA VAL A 50 -2.65 7.46 -6.90
C VAL A 50 -2.13 6.05 -7.17
N GLY A 51 -0.92 5.73 -6.70
CA GLY A 51 -0.31 4.40 -6.90
C GLY A 51 -1.18 3.29 -6.33
N SER A 52 -1.58 3.43 -5.09
CA SER A 52 -2.42 2.46 -4.39
C SER A 52 -3.80 2.30 -5.04
N MET A 53 -4.46 3.42 -5.39
CA MET A 53 -5.76 3.37 -6.07
C MET A 53 -5.66 2.68 -7.43
N CYS A 54 -4.64 2.97 -8.24
CA CYS A 54 -4.43 2.32 -9.53
C CYS A 54 -4.21 0.82 -9.38
N GLY A 55 -3.42 0.38 -8.39
CA GLY A 55 -3.20 -1.03 -8.08
C GLY A 55 -4.50 -1.77 -7.78
N ASP A 56 -5.31 -1.25 -6.85
CA ASP A 56 -6.58 -1.88 -6.48
C ASP A 56 -7.58 -1.90 -7.63
N GLN A 57 -7.67 -0.81 -8.42
CA GLN A 57 -8.54 -0.78 -9.59
C GLN A 57 -8.11 -1.85 -10.60
N LEU A 58 -6.82 -2.00 -10.85
CA LEU A 58 -6.31 -3.04 -11.73
C LEU A 58 -6.74 -4.44 -11.26
N PHE A 59 -6.51 -4.78 -9.98
CA PHE A 59 -6.90 -6.08 -9.42
C PHE A 59 -8.42 -6.28 -9.43
N PHE A 60 -9.21 -5.24 -9.14
CA PHE A 60 -10.66 -5.30 -9.23
C PHE A 60 -11.13 -5.61 -10.66
N PHE A 61 -10.62 -4.91 -11.67
CA PHE A 61 -11.00 -5.16 -13.06
C PHE A 61 -10.50 -6.50 -13.57
N LEU A 62 -9.32 -6.95 -13.15
CA LEU A 62 -8.84 -8.31 -13.44
C LEU A 62 -9.77 -9.36 -12.83
N GLY A 63 -10.19 -9.20 -11.57
CA GLY A 63 -11.18 -10.06 -10.93
C GLY A 63 -12.48 -10.08 -11.69
N ARG A 64 -13.00 -8.91 -12.10
CA ARG A 64 -14.25 -8.79 -12.87
C ARG A 64 -14.19 -9.48 -14.22
N ARG A 65 -13.09 -9.31 -14.93
CA ARG A 65 -12.93 -9.86 -16.29
C ARG A 65 -12.65 -11.38 -16.29
N TYR A 66 -11.85 -11.85 -15.35
CA TYR A 66 -11.33 -13.21 -15.37
C TYR A 66 -11.99 -14.15 -14.35
N ALA A 67 -13.02 -13.70 -13.62
CA ALA A 67 -13.71 -14.48 -12.57
C ALA A 67 -14.08 -15.89 -13.02
N ARG A 68 -14.74 -16.03 -14.18
CA ARG A 68 -15.22 -17.33 -14.71
C ARG A 68 -14.06 -18.28 -15.02
N ALA A 69 -13.03 -17.78 -15.71
CA ALA A 69 -11.86 -18.59 -16.08
C ALA A 69 -11.04 -19.00 -14.85
N PHE A 70 -10.91 -18.10 -13.86
CA PHE A 70 -10.21 -18.39 -12.62
C PHE A 70 -10.94 -19.47 -11.79
N LEU A 71 -12.24 -19.32 -11.59
CA LEU A 71 -13.04 -20.27 -10.81
C LEU A 71 -13.19 -21.64 -11.50
N ALA A 72 -13.17 -21.67 -12.84
CA ALA A 72 -13.15 -22.93 -13.60
C ALA A 72 -11.84 -23.70 -13.38
N ARG A 73 -10.70 -23.00 -13.34
CA ARG A 73 -9.37 -23.60 -13.13
C ARG A 73 -9.04 -23.91 -11.66
N ARG A 74 -9.73 -23.27 -10.73
CA ARG A 74 -9.49 -23.39 -9.28
C ARG A 74 -10.79 -23.59 -8.51
N PRO A 75 -11.43 -24.79 -8.59
CA PRO A 75 -12.72 -25.07 -7.94
C PRO A 75 -12.73 -24.82 -6.43
N ALA A 76 -11.61 -25.06 -5.75
CA ALA A 76 -11.45 -24.82 -4.30
C ALA A 76 -11.63 -23.35 -3.88
N TRP A 77 -11.55 -22.42 -4.81
CA TRP A 77 -11.80 -20.99 -4.55
C TRP A 77 -13.28 -20.61 -4.58
N LYS A 78 -14.16 -21.45 -5.12
CA LYS A 78 -15.61 -21.19 -5.17
C LYS A 78 -16.18 -20.94 -3.78
N ASP A 79 -15.83 -21.77 -2.80
CA ASP A 79 -16.31 -21.63 -1.41
C ASP A 79 -15.75 -20.38 -0.73
N ARG A 80 -14.49 -20.04 -1.02
CA ARG A 80 -13.85 -18.81 -0.50
C ARG A 80 -14.51 -17.56 -1.06
N VAL A 81 -14.76 -17.54 -2.36
CA VAL A 81 -15.48 -16.43 -3.02
C VAL A 81 -16.91 -16.33 -2.50
N ALA A 82 -17.64 -17.44 -2.36
CA ALA A 82 -18.99 -17.44 -1.80
C ALA A 82 -19.02 -16.97 -0.33
N LYS A 83 -17.99 -17.25 0.47
CA LYS A 83 -17.86 -16.68 1.83
C LYS A 83 -17.61 -15.17 1.77
N ALA A 84 -16.71 -14.71 0.89
CA ALA A 84 -16.44 -13.29 0.69
C ALA A 84 -17.68 -12.53 0.20
N GLU A 85 -18.45 -13.11 -0.72
CA GLU A 85 -19.73 -12.54 -1.19
C GLU A 85 -20.74 -12.38 -0.04
N ARG A 86 -20.86 -13.38 0.84
CA ARG A 86 -21.73 -13.28 2.03
C ARG A 86 -21.28 -12.15 2.97
N LEU A 87 -19.99 -12.01 3.20
CA LEU A 87 -19.42 -10.92 3.99
C LEU A 87 -19.68 -9.55 3.34
N LEU A 88 -19.45 -9.44 2.03
CA LEU A 88 -19.70 -8.23 1.25
C LEU A 88 -21.19 -7.84 1.27
N ASN A 89 -22.09 -8.81 1.17
CA ASN A 89 -23.53 -8.54 1.23
C ASN A 89 -23.97 -8.01 2.62
N ARG A 90 -23.26 -8.41 3.68
CA ARG A 90 -23.57 -7.98 5.06
C ARG A 90 -22.84 -6.70 5.46
N PHE A 91 -21.57 -6.55 5.04
CA PHE A 91 -20.66 -5.49 5.49
C PHE A 91 -19.93 -4.81 4.32
N ARG A 92 -20.64 -4.52 3.23
CA ARG A 92 -20.05 -4.00 1.98
C ARG A 92 -19.15 -2.79 2.20
N THR A 93 -19.70 -1.71 2.75
CA THR A 93 -18.98 -0.44 2.93
C THR A 93 -17.80 -0.56 3.89
N PRO A 94 -17.96 -1.05 5.14
CA PRO A 94 -16.82 -1.17 6.04
C PRO A 94 -15.76 -2.14 5.51
N LEU A 95 -16.14 -3.22 4.84
CA LEU A 95 -15.18 -4.16 4.29
C LEU A 95 -14.31 -3.51 3.21
N ILE A 96 -14.91 -2.71 2.30
CA ILE A 96 -14.19 -2.00 1.24
C ILE A 96 -13.26 -0.91 1.81
N LEU A 97 -13.59 -0.32 2.96
CA LEU A 97 -12.75 0.70 3.60
C LEU A 97 -11.60 0.09 4.41
N ILE A 98 -11.85 -1.05 5.07
CA ILE A 98 -10.93 -1.61 6.08
C ILE A 98 -9.96 -2.63 5.48
N PHE A 99 -10.25 -3.25 4.32
CA PHE A 99 -9.39 -4.32 3.79
C PHE A 99 -7.93 -3.90 3.60
N ARG A 100 -7.68 -2.61 3.39
CA ARG A 100 -6.33 -2.03 3.23
C ARG A 100 -5.47 -2.16 4.46
N PHE A 101 -6.10 -2.15 5.65
CA PHE A 101 -5.41 -2.29 6.93
C PHE A 101 -5.16 -3.75 7.30
N LEU A 102 -5.69 -4.70 6.53
CA LEU A 102 -5.47 -6.13 6.74
C LEU A 102 -4.28 -6.59 5.91
N TYR A 103 -3.14 -6.72 6.58
CA TYR A 103 -1.89 -7.14 5.96
C TYR A 103 -2.05 -8.48 5.21
N GLY A 104 -1.55 -8.55 3.97
CA GLY A 104 -1.62 -9.74 3.11
C GLY A 104 -2.97 -9.98 2.41
N LEU A 105 -4.03 -9.25 2.78
CA LEU A 105 -5.34 -9.36 2.11
C LEU A 105 -5.59 -8.25 1.09
N ARG A 106 -4.74 -7.24 1.09
CA ARG A 106 -4.91 -6.04 0.29
C ARG A 106 -4.97 -6.31 -1.22
N THR A 107 -4.07 -7.14 -1.77
CA THR A 107 -4.06 -7.51 -3.20
C THR A 107 -5.21 -8.45 -3.57
N VAL A 108 -5.46 -9.42 -2.68
CA VAL A 108 -6.46 -10.47 -2.93
C VAL A 108 -7.88 -9.90 -2.82
N THR A 109 -8.13 -8.98 -1.91
CA THR A 109 -9.47 -8.46 -1.63
C THR A 109 -10.08 -7.70 -2.82
N PRO A 110 -9.41 -6.73 -3.48
CA PRO A 110 -9.96 -6.08 -4.67
C PRO A 110 -10.27 -7.07 -5.79
N PHE A 111 -9.41 -8.09 -5.99
CA PHE A 111 -9.63 -9.14 -6.96
C PHE A 111 -10.89 -9.96 -6.64
N VAL A 112 -11.08 -10.36 -5.38
CA VAL A 112 -12.27 -11.10 -4.92
C VAL A 112 -13.52 -10.23 -4.99
N ILE A 113 -13.44 -8.95 -4.61
CA ILE A 113 -14.54 -8.00 -4.78
C ILE A 113 -14.90 -7.84 -6.26
N GLY A 114 -13.90 -7.79 -7.15
CA GLY A 114 -14.10 -7.77 -8.59
C GLY A 114 -14.85 -9.01 -9.12
N MET A 115 -14.65 -10.18 -8.53
CA MET A 115 -15.40 -11.41 -8.87
C MET A 115 -16.84 -11.40 -8.35
N SER A 116 -17.16 -10.58 -7.35
CA SER A 116 -18.48 -10.48 -6.74
C SER A 116 -19.44 -9.55 -7.51
N PRO A 117 -20.75 -9.51 -7.22
CA PRO A 117 -21.72 -8.64 -7.88
C PRO A 117 -21.62 -7.16 -7.46
N VAL A 118 -20.61 -6.75 -6.69
CA VAL A 118 -20.43 -5.35 -6.27
C VAL A 118 -20.26 -4.44 -7.49
N PRO A 119 -21.11 -3.44 -7.72
CA PRO A 119 -21.00 -2.58 -8.89
C PRO A 119 -19.77 -1.67 -8.81
N THR A 120 -19.12 -1.46 -9.96
CA THR A 120 -17.91 -0.61 -10.07
C THR A 120 -18.15 0.79 -9.52
N ARG A 121 -19.34 1.35 -9.75
CA ARG A 121 -19.73 2.70 -9.28
C ARG A 121 -19.75 2.84 -7.75
N GLU A 122 -19.89 1.74 -7.01
CA GLU A 122 -19.81 1.72 -5.54
C GLU A 122 -18.38 1.45 -5.08
N PHE A 123 -17.69 0.51 -5.72
CA PHE A 123 -16.33 0.15 -5.34
C PHE A 123 -15.35 1.31 -5.53
N VAL A 124 -15.39 2.00 -6.70
CA VAL A 124 -14.42 3.05 -7.04
C VAL A 124 -14.38 4.19 -6.00
N PRO A 125 -15.51 4.83 -5.62
CA PRO A 125 -15.47 5.93 -4.66
C PRO A 125 -15.12 5.46 -3.24
N LEU A 126 -15.60 4.29 -2.80
CA LEU A 126 -15.27 3.75 -1.49
C LEU A 126 -13.79 3.37 -1.41
N ASN A 127 -13.26 2.76 -2.47
CA ASN A 127 -11.85 2.45 -2.56
C ASN A 127 -10.98 3.71 -2.60
N ALA A 128 -11.40 4.76 -3.32
CA ALA A 128 -10.70 6.04 -3.35
C ALA A 128 -10.64 6.68 -1.96
N LEU A 129 -11.77 6.68 -1.23
CA LEU A 129 -11.81 7.19 0.14
C LEU A 129 -10.89 6.38 1.07
N GLY A 130 -10.96 5.04 1.00
CA GLY A 130 -10.08 4.16 1.78
C GLY A 130 -8.60 4.37 1.44
N ALA A 131 -8.27 4.57 0.12
CA ALA A 131 -6.92 4.87 -0.33
C ALA A 131 -6.40 6.19 0.24
N LEU A 132 -7.23 7.22 0.23
CA LEU A 132 -6.87 8.53 0.75
C LEU A 132 -6.62 8.48 2.27
N VAL A 133 -7.55 7.88 3.03
CA VAL A 133 -7.40 7.72 4.49
C VAL A 133 -6.12 6.95 4.83
N TRP A 134 -5.86 5.85 4.12
CA TRP A 134 -4.67 5.04 4.31
C TRP A 134 -3.39 5.83 3.96
N ALA A 135 -3.35 6.53 2.81
CA ALA A 135 -2.18 7.29 2.40
C ALA A 135 -1.85 8.43 3.38
N VAL A 136 -2.88 9.12 3.89
CA VAL A 136 -2.73 10.15 4.92
C VAL A 136 -2.24 9.52 6.23
N ALA A 137 -2.90 8.48 6.73
CA ALA A 137 -2.55 7.85 8.00
C ALA A 137 -1.12 7.33 7.99
N VAL A 138 -0.74 6.51 6.99
CA VAL A 138 0.59 5.91 6.93
C VAL A 138 1.68 6.95 6.58
N GLY A 139 1.38 7.91 5.70
CA GLY A 139 2.31 8.99 5.37
C GLY A 139 2.61 9.89 6.57
N VAL A 140 1.57 10.27 7.33
CA VAL A 140 1.73 11.07 8.56
C VAL A 140 2.44 10.27 9.66
N LEU A 141 2.14 8.97 9.81
CA LEU A 141 2.85 8.10 10.75
C LEU A 141 4.34 7.98 10.39
N GLY A 142 4.67 7.84 9.10
CA GLY A 142 6.07 7.84 8.64
C GLY A 142 6.78 9.16 8.94
N TYR A 143 6.11 10.29 8.73
CA TYR A 143 6.61 11.63 9.07
C TYR A 143 6.82 11.79 10.59
N ALA A 144 5.82 11.41 11.41
CA ALA A 144 5.89 11.49 12.86
C ALA A 144 6.97 10.54 13.43
N PHE A 145 7.15 9.35 12.81
CA PHE A 145 8.24 8.46 13.18
C PHE A 145 9.61 9.14 12.99
N GLY A 146 9.80 9.87 11.89
CA GLY A 146 11.00 10.67 11.66
C GLY A 146 11.26 11.68 12.79
N SER A 147 10.24 12.39 13.26
CA SER A 147 10.36 13.35 14.35
C SER A 147 10.70 12.69 15.68
N ILE A 148 10.14 11.54 15.98
CA ILE A 148 10.44 10.78 17.21
C ILE A 148 11.89 10.28 17.19
N VAL A 149 12.33 9.74 16.07
CA VAL A 149 13.69 9.23 15.89
C VAL A 149 14.70 10.38 16.05
N GLU A 150 14.43 11.56 15.49
CA GLU A 150 15.29 12.73 15.66
C GLU A 150 15.37 13.20 17.14
N THR A 151 14.23 13.17 17.83
CA THR A 151 14.17 13.57 19.25
C THR A 151 14.92 12.59 20.14
N VAL A 152 14.85 11.28 19.85
CA VAL A 152 15.45 10.22 20.69
C VAL A 152 16.95 10.04 20.41
N ILE A 153 17.38 10.13 19.15
CA ILE A 153 18.76 9.82 18.75
C ILE A 153 19.63 11.10 18.68
N GLY A 154 19.00 12.27 18.65
CA GLY A 154 19.69 13.55 18.47
C GLY A 154 20.31 13.67 17.06
N ASN A 155 20.12 14.80 16.45
CA ASN A 155 20.68 15.24 15.17
C ASN A 155 21.04 14.16 14.13
N ILE A 156 20.01 13.46 13.62
CA ILE A 156 20.12 12.37 12.61
C ILE A 156 20.88 12.79 11.34
N LYS A 157 21.06 14.08 11.11
CA LYS A 157 21.82 14.59 9.95
C LYS A 157 23.21 13.95 9.80
N HIS A 158 23.79 13.44 10.88
CA HIS A 158 25.10 12.76 10.85
C HIS A 158 25.04 11.28 10.50
N TYR A 159 23.87 10.62 10.69
CA TYR A 159 23.69 9.17 10.51
C TYR A 159 22.69 8.80 9.42
N GLN A 160 22.36 9.72 8.51
CA GLN A 160 21.31 9.54 7.49
C GLN A 160 21.48 8.25 6.67
N ILE A 161 22.70 7.93 6.24
CA ILE A 161 23.00 6.77 5.40
C ILE A 161 22.83 5.46 6.19
N GLU A 162 23.21 5.45 7.46
CA GLU A 162 23.13 4.25 8.31
C GLU A 162 21.69 3.93 8.70
N VAL A 163 20.87 4.94 8.98
CA VAL A 163 19.45 4.76 9.32
C VAL A 163 18.65 4.29 8.10
N PHE A 164 18.84 4.91 6.94
CA PHE A 164 18.20 4.44 5.71
C PHE A 164 18.68 3.05 5.29
N GLY A 165 19.98 2.77 5.43
CA GLY A 165 20.57 1.46 5.18
C GLY A 165 20.01 0.40 6.13
N GLY A 166 19.88 0.72 7.42
CA GLY A 166 19.32 -0.18 8.42
C GLY A 166 17.84 -0.51 8.19
N ILE A 167 17.02 0.49 7.85
CA ILE A 167 15.59 0.27 7.54
C ILE A 167 15.42 -0.52 6.24
N ALA A 168 16.22 -0.22 5.21
CA ALA A 168 16.21 -0.98 3.97
C ALA A 168 16.67 -2.43 4.18
N ALA A 169 17.72 -2.66 4.97
CA ALA A 169 18.19 -3.99 5.32
C ALA A 169 17.16 -4.78 6.14
N LEU A 170 16.48 -4.13 7.10
CA LEU A 170 15.37 -4.74 7.86
C LEU A 170 14.20 -5.11 6.94
N GLY A 171 13.82 -4.25 6.02
CA GLY A 171 12.79 -4.52 5.01
C GLY A 171 13.15 -5.71 4.11
N LEU A 172 14.41 -5.77 3.65
CA LEU A 172 14.93 -6.88 2.87
C LEU A 172 15.02 -8.18 3.67
N CYS A 173 15.45 -8.14 4.93
CA CYS A 173 15.49 -9.30 5.81
C CYS A 173 14.08 -9.87 6.08
N VAL A 174 13.12 -9.01 6.39
CA VAL A 174 11.71 -9.42 6.58
C VAL A 174 11.16 -10.03 5.30
N TRP A 175 11.43 -9.43 4.15
CA TRP A 175 11.04 -9.95 2.84
C TRP A 175 11.69 -11.30 2.54
N ALA A 176 13.01 -11.45 2.78
CA ALA A 176 13.76 -12.68 2.56
C ALA A 176 13.27 -13.81 3.48
N VAL A 177 13.05 -13.53 4.76
CA VAL A 177 12.51 -14.52 5.72
C VAL A 177 11.09 -14.95 5.33
N TYR A 178 10.27 -14.02 4.85
CA TYR A 178 8.93 -14.33 4.38
C TYR A 178 8.96 -15.20 3.11
N PHE A 179 9.88 -14.92 2.20
CA PHE A 179 10.04 -15.69 0.95
C PHE A 179 10.63 -17.09 1.19
N TYR A 180 11.54 -17.23 2.16
CA TYR A 180 12.20 -18.52 2.46
C TYR A 180 11.32 -19.48 3.30
N ARG A 181 10.28 -18.96 3.97
CA ARG A 181 9.32 -19.77 4.74
C ARG A 181 8.10 -20.24 3.93
N ARG A 182 8.06 -19.95 2.63
CA ARG A 182 7.06 -20.43 1.66
C ARG A 182 7.63 -21.53 0.78
#